data_3cc0d0b876535bafae1aefe942c0a26c
#
_entry.id   3cc0d0b876535bafae1aefe942c0a26c
#
_cell.length_a   1.000
_cell.length_b   1.000
_cell.length_c   1.000
_cell.angle_alpha   90.00
_cell.angle_beta   90.00
_cell.angle_gamma   90.00
#
_symmetry.space_group_name_H-M   'P 1'
#
loop_
_entity.id
_entity.type
_entity.pdbx_description
1 polymer ?
#
loop_
_entity_poly.entity_id
_entity_poly.type
_entity_poly.pdbx_seq_one_letter_code
_entity_poly.pdbx_strand_id
1 'polypeptide(L)'
;WFSLIKVTTVIVFIIVGVLMIIGIFKGAQPAGWSNWTIGEAPFAGGFAAMIGVAMIVGFSFQGTELIGIAAGESEDPAKNIPRAVRQVFWRILLFYVFAILIISLIIPYTDPSLLRNDVKDISVSPFTLVFQHAGLLSAA
;
A
#
# COMPACT_ATOMS: atom_id res chain seq x y z
N TRP A 1 12.97 1.49 -17.59
CA TRP A 1 13.68 0.73 -16.54
C TRP A 1 13.17 1.09 -15.13
N PHE A 2 13.11 2.37 -14.74
CA PHE A 2 12.64 2.78 -13.42
C PHE A 2 11.21 2.33 -13.09
N SER A 3 10.30 2.36 -14.05
CA SER A 3 8.93 1.91 -13.85
C SER A 3 8.85 0.41 -13.59
N LEU A 4 9.67 -0.39 -14.28
CA LEU A 4 9.73 -1.83 -14.06
C LEU A 4 10.24 -2.18 -12.66
N ILE A 5 11.28 -1.47 -12.19
CA ILE A 5 11.81 -1.67 -10.84
C ILE A 5 10.73 -1.40 -9.79
N LYS A 6 9.99 -0.30 -9.91
CA LYS A 6 8.90 0.04 -8.99
C LYS A 6 7.80 -1.01 -8.96
N VAL A 7 7.36 -1.45 -10.14
CA VAL A 7 6.31 -2.49 -10.26
C VAL A 7 6.80 -3.80 -9.64
N THR A 8 8.02 -4.23 -9.96
CA THR A 8 8.61 -5.45 -9.42
C THR A 8 8.72 -5.38 -7.89
N THR A 9 9.20 -4.26 -7.35
CA THR A 9 9.32 -4.08 -5.89
C THR A 9 7.97 -4.24 -5.19
N VAL A 10 6.91 -3.63 -5.72
CA VAL A 10 5.58 -3.74 -5.11
C VAL A 10 5.00 -5.14 -5.25
N ILE A 11 5.22 -5.82 -6.38
CA ILE A 11 4.79 -7.21 -6.55
C ILE A 11 5.50 -8.12 -5.55
N VAL A 12 6.82 -7.99 -5.41
CA VAL A 12 7.60 -8.74 -4.41
C VAL A 12 7.09 -8.46 -3.01
N PHE A 13 6.82 -7.20 -2.68
CA PHE A 13 6.24 -6.81 -1.40
C PHE A 13 4.89 -7.49 -1.14
N ILE A 14 3.99 -7.50 -2.12
CA ILE A 14 2.68 -8.17 -2.01
C ILE A 14 2.85 -9.67 -1.78
N ILE A 15 3.74 -10.32 -2.53
CA ILE A 15 4.01 -11.75 -2.39
C ILE A 15 4.54 -12.06 -0.99
N VAL A 16 5.56 -11.33 -0.52
CA VAL A 16 6.14 -11.51 0.81
C VAL A 16 5.09 -11.29 1.89
N GLY A 17 4.29 -10.22 1.78
CA GLY A 17 3.22 -9.92 2.73
C GLY A 17 2.16 -11.02 2.81
N VAL A 18 1.73 -11.56 1.68
CA VAL A 18 0.77 -12.68 1.64
C VAL A 18 1.39 -13.93 2.28
N LEU A 19 2.64 -14.25 1.98
CA LEU A 19 3.34 -15.39 2.58
C LEU A 19 3.49 -15.25 4.11
N MET A 20 3.67 -14.02 4.61
CA MET A 20 3.67 -13.74 6.05
C MET A 20 2.30 -14.00 6.68
N ILE A 21 1.23 -13.49 6.05
CA ILE A 21 -0.15 -13.67 6.55
C ILE A 21 -0.53 -15.15 6.60
N ILE A 22 -0.07 -15.95 5.62
CA ILE A 22 -0.28 -17.41 5.57
C ILE A 22 0.60 -18.14 6.62
N GLY A 23 1.60 -17.46 7.21
CA GLY A 23 2.46 -18.02 8.25
C GLY A 23 3.62 -18.91 7.74
N ILE A 24 4.06 -18.70 6.51
CA ILE A 24 5.19 -19.45 5.93
C ILE A 24 6.52 -19.04 6.57
N PHE A 25 6.66 -17.79 6.99
CA PHE A 25 7.85 -17.29 7.66
C PHE A 25 7.84 -17.66 9.14
N LYS A 26 8.64 -18.65 9.51
CA LYS A 26 8.84 -19.06 10.91
C LYS A 26 9.59 -17.96 11.66
N GLY A 27 8.96 -17.40 12.70
CA GLY A 27 9.54 -16.32 13.52
C GLY A 27 9.00 -14.92 13.22
N ALA A 28 8.19 -14.75 12.19
CA ALA A 28 7.45 -13.52 12.00
C ALA A 28 6.43 -13.32 13.14
N GLN A 29 6.20 -12.06 13.54
CA GLN A 29 5.12 -11.72 14.47
C GLN A 29 3.78 -12.22 13.88
N PRO A 30 2.83 -12.65 14.74
CA PRO A 30 1.53 -13.09 14.26
C PRO A 30 0.87 -11.96 13.49
N ALA A 31 0.74 -12.16 12.18
CA ALA A 31 0.09 -11.24 11.26
C ALA A 31 -1.34 -11.73 11.00
N GLY A 32 -2.23 -10.82 10.78
CA GLY A 32 -3.59 -11.16 10.38
C GLY A 32 -4.67 -10.24 10.97
N TRP A 33 -5.88 -10.75 11.00
CA TRP A 33 -7.07 -10.02 11.45
C TRP A 33 -7.01 -9.53 12.89
N SER A 34 -6.15 -10.09 13.74
CA SER A 34 -5.95 -9.65 15.12
C SER A 34 -5.53 -8.18 15.21
N ASN A 35 -4.77 -7.67 14.25
CA ASN A 35 -4.37 -6.26 14.21
C ASN A 35 -5.56 -5.31 13.98
N TRP A 36 -6.65 -5.81 13.42
CA TRP A 36 -7.88 -5.03 13.19
C TRP A 36 -8.84 -5.03 14.39
N THR A 37 -8.48 -5.71 15.45
CA THR A 37 -9.25 -5.75 16.73
C THR A 37 -8.54 -5.06 17.87
N ILE A 38 -7.36 -4.46 17.60
CA ILE A 38 -6.58 -3.74 18.61
C ILE A 38 -7.17 -2.34 18.82
N GLY A 39 -7.51 -2.00 20.05
CA GLY A 39 -8.00 -0.66 20.40
C GLY A 39 -9.26 -0.27 19.62
N GLU A 40 -9.19 0.85 18.90
CA GLU A 40 -10.29 1.38 18.08
C GLU A 40 -10.25 0.89 16.62
N ALA A 41 -9.34 -0.03 16.27
CA ALA A 41 -9.27 -0.55 14.92
C ALA A 41 -10.59 -1.27 14.53
N PRO A 42 -10.97 -1.27 13.24
CA PRO A 42 -10.24 -0.71 12.11
C PRO A 42 -10.46 0.79 11.86
N PHE A 43 -11.34 1.45 12.62
CA PHE A 43 -11.72 2.85 12.44
C PHE A 43 -11.27 3.72 13.61
N ALA A 44 -9.97 3.73 13.86
CA ALA A 44 -9.38 4.56 14.90
C ALA A 44 -9.76 6.04 14.73
N GLY A 45 -10.27 6.66 15.80
CA GLY A 45 -10.80 8.01 15.78
C GLY A 45 -12.21 8.17 15.16
N GLY A 46 -12.87 7.05 14.84
CA GLY A 46 -14.25 7.02 14.38
C GLY A 46 -14.47 7.55 12.96
N PHE A 47 -15.74 7.74 12.61
CA PHE A 47 -16.16 8.13 11.25
C PHE A 47 -15.61 9.48 10.80
N ALA A 48 -15.47 10.45 11.71
CA ALA A 48 -14.93 11.77 11.40
C ALA A 48 -13.46 11.71 10.96
N ALA A 49 -12.65 10.91 11.67
CA ALA A 49 -11.26 10.67 11.29
C ALA A 49 -11.15 9.97 9.94
N MET A 50 -12.03 9.01 9.67
CA MET A 50 -12.08 8.32 8.38
C MET A 50 -12.35 9.30 7.22
N ILE A 51 -13.29 10.24 7.37
CA ILE A 51 -13.55 11.26 6.35
C ILE A 51 -12.32 12.15 6.16
N GLY A 52 -11.67 12.58 7.25
CA GLY A 52 -10.46 13.40 7.18
C GLY A 52 -9.34 12.71 6.40
N VAL A 53 -9.10 11.42 6.69
CA VAL A 53 -8.11 10.61 5.97
C VAL A 53 -8.52 10.41 4.51
N ALA A 54 -9.81 10.19 4.23
CA ALA A 54 -10.30 10.04 2.85
C ALA A 54 -10.04 11.29 2.00
N MET A 55 -10.15 12.49 2.59
CA MET A 55 -9.79 13.74 1.91
C MET A 55 -8.31 13.78 1.55
N ILE A 56 -7.42 13.43 2.49
CA ILE A 56 -5.97 13.40 2.27
C ILE A 56 -5.61 12.37 1.20
N VAL A 57 -6.20 11.18 1.27
CA VAL A 57 -6.00 10.10 0.29
C VAL A 57 -6.52 10.52 -1.08
N GLY A 58 -7.63 11.26 -1.16
CA GLY A 58 -8.16 11.81 -2.40
C GLY A 58 -7.11 12.65 -3.15
N PHE A 59 -6.32 13.46 -2.46
CA PHE A 59 -5.21 14.20 -3.05
C PHE A 59 -4.11 13.28 -3.62
N SER A 60 -3.89 12.12 -3.04
CA SER A 60 -2.88 11.16 -3.54
C SER A 60 -3.23 10.57 -4.91
N PHE A 61 -4.51 10.63 -5.29
CA PHE A 61 -4.99 10.17 -6.60
C PHE A 61 -5.06 11.29 -7.64
N GLN A 62 -4.73 12.53 -7.27
CA GLN A 62 -4.66 13.65 -8.20
C GLN A 62 -3.68 13.34 -9.33
N GLY A 63 -4.07 13.64 -10.55
CA GLY A 63 -3.29 13.37 -11.76
C GLY A 63 -3.62 12.04 -12.45
N THR A 64 -4.44 11.17 -11.86
CA THR A 64 -4.91 9.96 -12.56
C THR A 64 -5.83 10.29 -13.74
N GLU A 65 -6.52 11.41 -13.69
CA GLU A 65 -7.36 11.95 -14.77
C GLU A 65 -6.55 12.33 -16.01
N LEU A 66 -5.27 12.72 -15.86
CA LEU A 66 -4.39 13.07 -16.98
C LEU A 66 -4.19 11.89 -17.95
N ILE A 67 -4.27 10.66 -17.44
CA ILE A 67 -4.18 9.46 -18.27
C ILE A 67 -5.40 9.36 -19.19
N GLY A 68 -6.59 9.72 -18.69
CA GLY A 68 -7.82 9.77 -19.49
C GLY A 68 -7.77 10.85 -20.56
N ILE A 69 -7.25 12.04 -20.21
CA ILE A 69 -7.08 13.16 -21.14
C ILE A 69 -6.11 12.76 -22.26
N ALA A 70 -4.92 12.27 -21.90
CA ALA A 70 -3.91 11.83 -22.87
C ALA A 70 -4.43 10.69 -23.78
N ALA A 71 -5.24 9.78 -23.26
CA ALA A 71 -5.85 8.74 -24.08
C ALA A 71 -6.92 9.30 -25.02
N GLY A 72 -7.63 10.38 -24.64
CA GLY A 72 -8.62 11.08 -25.46
C GLY A 72 -7.98 11.83 -26.65
N GLU A 73 -6.74 12.31 -26.47
CA GLU A 73 -5.96 13.00 -27.50
C GLU A 73 -5.18 12.05 -28.44
N SER A 74 -5.28 10.75 -28.21
CA SER A 74 -4.58 9.73 -29.02
C SER A 74 -5.26 9.50 -30.37
N GLU A 75 -4.55 8.85 -31.30
CA GLU A 75 -5.03 8.56 -32.66
C GLU A 75 -6.32 7.72 -32.69
N ASP A 76 -6.55 6.86 -31.68
CA ASP A 76 -7.75 6.02 -31.56
C ASP A 76 -8.33 6.12 -30.13
N PRO A 77 -9.07 7.19 -29.79
CA PRO A 77 -9.61 7.39 -28.46
C PRO A 77 -10.59 6.29 -28.02
N ALA A 78 -11.41 5.79 -28.95
CA ALA A 78 -12.42 4.78 -28.67
C ALA A 78 -11.82 3.48 -28.10
N LYS A 79 -10.64 3.14 -28.53
CA LYS A 79 -9.87 1.97 -28.08
C LYS A 79 -8.98 2.28 -26.90
N ASN A 80 -8.36 3.46 -26.87
CA ASN A 80 -7.33 3.81 -25.88
C ASN A 80 -7.92 4.23 -24.55
N ILE A 81 -9.08 4.91 -24.51
CA ILE A 81 -9.75 5.31 -23.25
C ILE A 81 -10.10 4.09 -22.38
N PRO A 82 -10.82 3.06 -22.86
CA PRO A 82 -11.16 1.90 -22.04
C PRO A 82 -9.92 1.15 -21.54
N ARG A 83 -8.87 1.10 -22.37
CA ARG A 83 -7.59 0.48 -21.98
C ARG A 83 -6.89 1.27 -20.86
N ALA A 84 -6.84 2.59 -20.97
CA ALA A 84 -6.28 3.48 -19.98
C ALA A 84 -7.03 3.37 -18.64
N VAL A 85 -8.36 3.43 -18.65
CA VAL A 85 -9.19 3.27 -17.44
C VAL A 85 -8.91 1.93 -16.76
N ARG A 86 -8.86 0.84 -17.53
CA ARG A 86 -8.55 -0.49 -16.98
C ARG A 86 -7.15 -0.57 -16.38
N GLN A 87 -6.15 0.07 -16.98
CA GLN A 87 -4.79 0.14 -16.44
C GLN A 87 -4.74 0.93 -15.13
N VAL A 88 -5.43 2.07 -15.06
CA VAL A 88 -5.54 2.87 -13.83
C VAL A 88 -6.22 2.07 -12.72
N PHE A 89 -7.32 1.39 -13.03
CA PHE A 89 -8.04 0.55 -12.06
C PHE A 89 -7.13 -0.52 -11.45
N TRP A 90 -6.44 -1.32 -12.26
CA TRP A 90 -5.54 -2.36 -11.78
C TRP A 90 -4.36 -1.78 -11.01
N ARG A 91 -3.85 -0.65 -11.44
CA ARG A 91 -2.76 0.05 -10.74
C ARG A 91 -3.20 0.49 -9.34
N ILE A 92 -4.36 1.11 -9.21
CA ILE A 92 -4.90 1.52 -7.91
C ILE A 92 -5.15 0.30 -7.04
N LEU A 93 -5.79 -0.73 -7.56
CA LEU A 93 -6.09 -1.94 -6.82
C LEU A 93 -4.83 -2.60 -6.26
N LEU A 94 -3.81 -2.80 -7.09
CA LEU A 94 -2.58 -3.49 -6.70
C LEU A 94 -1.69 -2.62 -5.80
N PHE A 95 -1.43 -1.38 -6.19
CA PHE A 95 -0.42 -0.57 -5.52
C PHE A 95 -0.93 0.18 -4.30
N TYR A 96 -2.23 0.46 -4.24
CA TYR A 96 -2.82 1.15 -3.10
C TYR A 96 -3.64 0.21 -2.23
N VAL A 97 -4.68 -0.42 -2.76
CA VAL A 97 -5.60 -1.22 -1.95
C VAL A 97 -4.89 -2.44 -1.35
N PHE A 98 -4.25 -3.27 -2.17
CA PHE A 98 -3.56 -4.47 -1.66
C PHE A 98 -2.33 -4.15 -0.82
N ALA A 99 -1.53 -3.15 -1.19
CA ALA A 99 -0.36 -2.78 -0.40
C ALA A 99 -0.77 -2.27 1.00
N ILE A 100 -1.77 -1.39 1.09
CA ILE A 100 -2.26 -0.87 2.36
C ILE A 100 -2.92 -1.98 3.18
N LEU A 101 -3.70 -2.86 2.55
CA LEU A 101 -4.30 -4.02 3.21
C LEU A 101 -3.24 -4.90 3.87
N ILE A 102 -2.18 -5.25 3.15
CA ILE A 102 -1.07 -6.06 3.66
C ILE A 102 -0.37 -5.36 4.83
N ILE A 103 -0.05 -4.07 4.69
CA ILE A 103 0.57 -3.29 5.77
C ILE A 103 -0.33 -3.32 7.02
N SER A 104 -1.62 -3.07 6.87
CA SER A 104 -2.56 -3.03 8.00
C SER A 104 -2.77 -4.37 8.69
N LEU A 105 -2.59 -5.49 7.98
CA LEU A 105 -2.68 -6.83 8.54
C LEU A 105 -1.40 -7.24 9.27
N ILE A 106 -0.24 -6.71 8.85
CA ILE A 106 1.06 -7.08 9.43
C ILE A 106 1.46 -6.14 10.56
N ILE A 107 1.23 -4.84 10.40
CA ILE A 107 1.67 -3.81 11.34
C ILE A 107 0.43 -3.20 12.02
N PRO A 108 0.32 -3.28 13.35
CA PRO A 108 -0.75 -2.62 14.08
C PRO A 108 -0.62 -1.10 13.95
N TYR A 109 -1.74 -0.38 13.88
CA TYR A 109 -1.75 1.08 13.76
C TYR A 109 -1.12 1.80 14.96
N THR A 110 -1.02 1.11 16.10
CA THR A 110 -0.38 1.61 17.33
C THR A 110 1.14 1.46 17.32
N ASP A 111 1.75 0.92 16.26
CA ASP A 111 3.20 0.72 16.20
C ASP A 111 3.92 2.08 16.28
N PRO A 112 4.84 2.25 17.26
CA PRO A 112 5.56 3.49 17.45
C PRO A 112 6.35 3.92 16.21
N SER A 113 6.77 2.98 15.38
CA SER A 113 7.55 3.24 14.17
C SER A 113 6.72 3.96 13.11
N LEU A 114 5.40 3.71 13.06
CA LEU A 114 4.49 4.40 12.14
C LEU A 114 4.16 5.83 12.60
N LEU A 115 4.27 6.12 13.90
CA LEU A 115 3.90 7.41 14.50
C LEU A 115 5.08 8.40 14.54
N ARG A 116 6.27 8.01 14.11
CA ARG A 116 7.45 8.87 14.10
C ARG A 116 7.40 9.81 12.89
N ASN A 117 7.21 11.10 13.17
CA ASN A 117 7.20 12.16 12.15
C ASN A 117 8.58 12.80 11.91
N ASP A 118 9.58 12.46 12.72
CA ASP A 118 10.89 13.12 12.78
C ASP A 118 12.00 12.40 12.02
N VAL A 119 11.68 11.25 11.44
CA VAL A 119 12.69 10.38 10.83
C VAL A 119 12.73 10.55 9.32
N LYS A 120 13.83 11.09 8.82
CA LYS A 120 14.15 11.16 7.39
C LYS A 120 14.74 9.86 6.85
N ASP A 121 14.66 8.78 7.62
CA ASP A 121 15.27 7.50 7.29
C ASP A 121 14.27 6.58 6.57
N ILE A 122 14.70 6.00 5.46
CA ILE A 122 13.93 5.02 4.67
C ILE A 122 13.64 3.75 5.49
N SER A 123 14.44 3.45 6.52
CA SER A 123 14.24 2.29 7.41
C SER A 123 12.90 2.31 8.14
N VAL A 124 12.26 3.48 8.27
CA VAL A 124 10.97 3.67 8.93
C VAL A 124 9.79 3.64 7.94
N SER A 125 10.05 3.43 6.67
CA SER A 125 8.98 3.23 5.68
C SER A 125 8.12 2.01 6.05
N PRO A 126 6.78 2.10 5.97
CA PRO A 126 5.91 0.94 6.21
C PRO A 126 6.29 -0.30 5.37
N PHE A 127 6.79 -0.09 4.16
CA PHE A 127 7.29 -1.18 3.31
C PHE A 127 8.52 -1.85 3.93
N THR A 128 9.47 -1.07 4.44
CA THR A 128 10.67 -1.58 5.10
C THR A 128 10.33 -2.33 6.38
N LEU A 129 9.38 -1.82 7.16
CA LEU A 129 8.91 -2.46 8.39
C LEU A 129 8.29 -3.85 8.12
N VAL A 130 7.55 -4.02 7.03
CA VAL A 130 7.02 -5.34 6.64
C VAL A 130 8.16 -6.32 6.35
N PHE A 131 9.20 -5.90 5.62
CA PHE A 131 10.36 -6.75 5.35
C PHE A 131 11.18 -7.07 6.63
N GLN A 132 11.26 -6.13 7.57
CA GLN A 132 11.87 -6.36 8.89
C GLN A 132 11.08 -7.39 9.68
N HIS A 133 9.74 -7.28 9.73
CA HIS A 133 8.89 -8.26 10.39
C HIS A 133 8.95 -9.64 9.72
N ALA A 134 9.25 -9.70 8.43
CA ALA A 134 9.51 -10.96 7.73
C ALA A 134 10.88 -11.57 8.06
N GLY A 135 11.75 -10.86 8.80
CA GLY A 135 13.12 -11.31 9.10
C GLY A 135 14.08 -11.22 7.91
N LEU A 136 13.68 -10.54 6.82
CA LEU A 136 14.47 -10.43 5.60
C LEU A 136 15.52 -9.31 5.66
N LEU A 137 15.37 -8.35 6.56
CA LEU A 137 16.27 -7.21 6.75
C LEU A 137 17.05 -7.25 8.07
N SER A 138 16.89 -8.30 8.87
CA SER A 138 17.60 -8.44 10.16
C SER A 138 19.06 -8.90 10.02
N ALA A 139 19.53 -9.09 8.79
CA ALA A 139 20.89 -9.55 8.48
C ALA A 139 21.78 -8.50 7.82
N ALA A 140 21.43 -7.22 7.93
CA ALA A 140 22.24 -6.11 7.42
C ALA A 140 22.72 -5.21 8.56
#